data_21a4d1d61c7c465e0cc1ced69f811110
#
_entry.id   21a4d1d61c7c465e0cc1ced69f811110
#
_cell.length_a   1.000
_cell.length_b   1.000
_cell.length_c   1.000
_cell.angle_alpha   90.00
_cell.angle_beta   90.00
_cell.angle_gamma   90.00
#
_symmetry.space_group_name_H-M   'P 1'
#
loop_
_entity.id
_entity.type
_entity.pdbx_description
1 polymer ?
#
loop_
_entity_poly.entity_id
_entity_poly.type
_entity_poly.pdbx_seq_one_letter_code
_entity_poly.pdbx_strand_id
1 'polypeptide(L)'
;MAQYQLPDDFFFGAAMSGPQTEGQWNQGGKLENLWDTWSIQDLGSFYNRVGSYAGNDFMAKYQEDLRTMKDLGLDTYRTSIQWSRLLDADGNLNEEGAAWYHELFRASREAGLEPFVNLYHFDMPTYLFDRGGWESREVVEAYAHYADVAFREFGQEIKYWFTFNEPIVEPEQRYQEGVWFPQLHDFSRARTVQYHISLAHALAVANYRRAYDEGAVRADAKIGMINCFTPVYTKVNPSEADLEAVRMTSGINNRWWLDLITKGELPADVLESLAEGGVKLPFRAGDQEILKQGVVDWLGCNYYHPTRVQAPASKIDQYGLPHFADEYVWPDAVMNESRGWEIYPQGLYDFGMDCIKNYPDLEWFVSENGIGIMDEYKNRDAEGTIQDDYRVDFVRQHLEWVAKAIAEGAKCRGYHYWAVIDNWSWANAFKNRYGFVEVDLMDGYKRRLKKSAAWLKQVATTHVVD
;
A
#
# COMPACT_ATOMS: atom_id res chain seq x y z
N MET A 1 -7.76 -31.99 -1.00
CA MET A 1 -6.92 -30.92 -0.45
C MET A 1 -7.36 -30.67 0.99
N ALA A 2 -6.50 -30.19 1.88
CA ALA A 2 -6.96 -29.82 3.21
C ALA A 2 -7.84 -28.58 3.08
N GLN A 3 -8.98 -28.56 3.77
CA GLN A 3 -9.83 -27.37 3.85
C GLN A 3 -9.43 -26.56 5.07
N TYR A 4 -9.32 -25.25 4.92
CA TYR A 4 -9.04 -24.31 6.02
C TYR A 4 -10.26 -23.44 6.22
N GLN A 5 -10.76 -23.38 7.47
CA GLN A 5 -11.84 -22.50 7.86
C GLN A 5 -11.26 -21.22 8.45
N LEU A 6 -11.63 -20.08 7.88
CA LEU A 6 -11.36 -18.77 8.44
C LEU A 6 -12.45 -18.40 9.47
N PRO A 7 -12.16 -17.50 10.45
CA PRO A 7 -13.17 -17.03 11.40
C PRO A 7 -14.40 -16.42 10.72
N ASP A 8 -15.57 -16.54 11.34
CA ASP A 8 -16.82 -15.99 10.79
C ASP A 8 -16.81 -14.45 10.70
N ASP A 9 -15.99 -13.79 11.53
CA ASP A 9 -15.78 -12.33 11.54
C ASP A 9 -14.59 -11.88 10.67
N PHE A 10 -13.98 -12.79 9.93
CA PHE A 10 -12.90 -12.48 8.99
C PHE A 10 -13.46 -11.81 7.74
N PHE A 11 -13.12 -10.55 7.51
CA PHE A 11 -13.65 -9.80 6.38
C PHE A 11 -12.84 -9.98 5.09
N PHE A 12 -13.53 -9.96 3.97
CA PHE A 12 -12.93 -9.90 2.64
C PHE A 12 -13.20 -8.56 1.97
N GLY A 13 -12.22 -8.05 1.21
CA GLY A 13 -12.38 -6.75 0.58
C GLY A 13 -11.58 -6.58 -0.71
N ALA A 14 -11.92 -5.51 -1.42
CA ALA A 14 -11.19 -5.03 -2.59
C ALA A 14 -10.25 -3.90 -2.18
N ALA A 15 -8.98 -3.98 -2.59
CA ALA A 15 -8.02 -2.89 -2.47
C ALA A 15 -7.85 -2.17 -3.81
N MET A 16 -7.93 -0.84 -3.76
CA MET A 16 -7.72 0.08 -4.87
C MET A 16 -7.05 1.37 -4.35
N SER A 17 -6.68 2.28 -5.23
CA SER A 17 -6.24 3.63 -4.87
C SER A 17 -6.78 4.67 -5.84
N GLY A 18 -6.96 5.89 -5.36
CA GLY A 18 -7.47 7.01 -6.16
C GLY A 18 -6.66 7.23 -7.44
N PRO A 19 -5.34 7.45 -7.38
CA PRO A 19 -4.53 7.73 -8.58
C PRO A 19 -4.50 6.59 -9.60
N GLN A 20 -4.72 5.34 -9.18
CA GLN A 20 -4.67 4.18 -10.07
C GLN A 20 -6.01 3.85 -10.73
N THR A 21 -7.10 4.41 -10.21
CA THR A 21 -8.45 3.98 -10.62
C THR A 21 -9.38 5.10 -11.05
N GLU A 22 -9.39 6.25 -10.36
CA GLU A 22 -10.40 7.29 -10.55
C GLU A 22 -10.51 7.77 -12.01
N GLY A 23 -9.38 8.04 -12.67
CA GLY A 23 -9.38 8.78 -13.93
C GLY A 23 -9.73 10.25 -13.74
N GLN A 24 -10.22 10.93 -14.80
CA GLN A 24 -10.63 12.35 -14.76
C GLN A 24 -9.58 13.26 -14.08
N TRP A 25 -8.32 13.05 -14.44
CA TRP A 25 -7.14 13.58 -13.78
C TRP A 25 -7.08 15.11 -13.70
N ASN A 26 -7.74 15.84 -14.60
CA ASN A 26 -7.77 17.29 -14.70
C ASN A 26 -9.19 17.88 -14.58
N GLN A 27 -10.11 17.16 -13.93
CA GLN A 27 -11.49 17.59 -13.73
C GLN A 27 -11.78 17.78 -12.24
N GLY A 28 -12.88 18.47 -11.93
CA GLY A 28 -13.32 18.64 -10.56
C GLY A 28 -12.35 19.47 -9.71
N GLY A 29 -11.63 20.41 -10.29
CA GLY A 29 -10.62 21.20 -9.56
C GLY A 29 -9.40 20.42 -9.10
N LYS A 30 -9.21 19.16 -9.51
CA LYS A 30 -8.04 18.36 -9.15
C LYS A 30 -6.75 19.02 -9.69
N LEU A 31 -5.78 19.22 -8.80
CA LEU A 31 -4.43 19.67 -9.14
C LEU A 31 -3.60 18.48 -9.69
N GLU A 32 -2.53 18.83 -10.41
CA GLU A 32 -1.56 17.82 -10.82
C GLU A 32 -0.85 17.21 -9.61
N ASN A 33 -0.67 15.89 -9.63
CA ASN A 33 0.22 15.16 -8.75
C ASN A 33 1.47 14.70 -9.52
N LEU A 34 2.44 14.12 -8.82
CA LEU A 34 3.70 13.70 -9.43
C LEU A 34 3.53 12.66 -10.56
N TRP A 35 2.47 11.85 -10.55
CA TRP A 35 2.20 10.91 -11.63
C TRP A 35 1.69 11.59 -12.88
N ASP A 36 0.84 12.61 -12.71
CA ASP A 36 0.33 13.42 -13.82
C ASP A 36 1.49 14.19 -14.46
N THR A 37 2.30 14.86 -13.65
CA THR A 37 3.49 15.61 -14.10
C THR A 37 4.47 14.69 -14.85
N TRP A 38 4.79 13.53 -14.30
CA TRP A 38 5.69 12.58 -14.97
C TRP A 38 5.10 12.05 -16.28
N SER A 39 3.80 11.74 -16.30
CA SER A 39 3.11 11.31 -17.53
C SER A 39 3.13 12.38 -18.61
N ILE A 40 3.04 13.67 -18.23
CA ILE A 40 3.09 14.81 -19.15
C ILE A 40 4.52 15.01 -19.68
N GLN A 41 5.52 14.94 -18.79
CA GLN A 41 6.92 15.21 -19.11
C GLN A 41 7.59 14.09 -19.89
N ASP A 42 7.31 12.84 -19.50
CA ASP A 42 7.94 11.65 -20.09
C ASP A 42 6.99 10.46 -20.16
N LEU A 43 6.06 10.52 -21.09
CA LEU A 43 5.14 9.41 -21.36
C LEU A 43 5.86 8.12 -21.79
N GLY A 44 7.12 8.23 -22.24
CA GLY A 44 7.96 7.10 -22.65
C GLY A 44 8.34 6.17 -21.50
N SER A 45 8.37 6.68 -20.26
CA SER A 45 8.63 5.89 -19.04
C SER A 45 7.49 4.93 -18.69
N PHE A 46 6.32 5.07 -19.29
CA PHE A 46 5.15 4.23 -19.00
C PHE A 46 4.94 3.17 -20.08
N TYR A 47 4.61 1.95 -19.64
CA TYR A 47 4.33 0.86 -20.57
C TYR A 47 3.24 1.22 -21.57
N ASN A 48 3.51 0.96 -22.85
CA ASN A 48 2.65 1.34 -23.99
C ASN A 48 2.26 2.84 -24.01
N ARG A 49 3.03 3.70 -23.32
CA ARG A 49 2.76 5.14 -23.22
C ARG A 49 1.37 5.44 -22.65
N VAL A 50 0.96 4.69 -21.62
CA VAL A 50 -0.30 4.91 -20.91
C VAL A 50 0.00 5.51 -19.53
N GLY A 51 -0.20 6.82 -19.42
CA GLY A 51 0.01 7.58 -18.18
C GLY A 51 -1.13 7.45 -17.18
N SER A 52 -1.04 8.21 -16.09
CA SER A 52 -1.96 8.17 -14.95
C SER A 52 -3.39 8.65 -15.25
N TYR A 53 -3.56 9.40 -16.32
CA TYR A 53 -4.75 10.21 -16.59
C TYR A 53 -6.06 9.43 -16.80
N ALA A 54 -5.99 8.17 -17.16
CA ALA A 54 -7.20 7.37 -17.39
C ALA A 54 -7.63 6.55 -16.16
N GLY A 55 -6.67 6.10 -15.33
CA GLY A 55 -6.93 5.08 -14.33
C GLY A 55 -7.59 3.86 -14.97
N ASN A 56 -8.62 3.32 -14.35
CA ASN A 56 -9.51 2.32 -14.97
C ASN A 56 -10.93 2.86 -15.19
N ASP A 57 -11.10 4.18 -15.24
CA ASP A 57 -12.38 4.89 -15.42
C ASP A 57 -13.37 4.67 -14.25
N PHE A 58 -12.86 4.50 -13.04
CA PHE A 58 -13.67 4.18 -11.87
C PHE A 58 -14.72 5.27 -11.57
N MET A 59 -14.37 6.57 -11.70
CA MET A 59 -15.32 7.66 -11.45
C MET A 59 -16.57 7.58 -12.34
N ALA A 60 -16.45 7.05 -13.55
CA ALA A 60 -17.61 6.86 -14.43
C ALA A 60 -18.35 5.54 -14.16
N LYS A 61 -17.69 4.56 -13.51
CA LYS A 61 -18.21 3.18 -13.37
C LYS A 61 -18.37 2.72 -11.91
N TYR A 62 -18.13 3.58 -10.92
CA TYR A 62 -18.07 3.19 -9.50
C TYR A 62 -19.31 2.45 -9.01
N GLN A 63 -20.52 2.81 -9.48
CA GLN A 63 -21.75 2.13 -9.07
C GLN A 63 -21.82 0.68 -9.58
N GLU A 64 -21.34 0.43 -10.81
CA GLU A 64 -21.25 -0.92 -11.37
C GLU A 64 -20.17 -1.71 -10.63
N ASP A 65 -19.02 -1.10 -10.40
CA ASP A 65 -17.87 -1.72 -9.76
C ASP A 65 -18.16 -2.09 -8.30
N LEU A 66 -18.79 -1.20 -7.51
CA LEU A 66 -19.20 -1.48 -6.13
C LEU A 66 -20.23 -2.61 -6.05
N ARG A 67 -21.23 -2.63 -6.96
CA ARG A 67 -22.18 -3.75 -7.04
C ARG A 67 -21.48 -5.06 -7.37
N THR A 68 -20.55 -5.05 -8.33
CA THR A 68 -19.77 -6.23 -8.70
C THR A 68 -18.96 -6.75 -7.52
N MET A 69 -18.31 -5.88 -6.75
CA MET A 69 -17.59 -6.27 -5.53
C MET A 69 -18.52 -6.94 -4.51
N LYS A 70 -19.71 -6.38 -4.29
CA LYS A 70 -20.71 -6.96 -3.37
C LYS A 70 -21.24 -8.29 -3.88
N ASP A 71 -21.51 -8.40 -5.16
CA ASP A 71 -21.97 -9.66 -5.80
C ASP A 71 -20.91 -10.77 -5.71
N LEU A 72 -19.64 -10.41 -5.60
CA LEU A 72 -18.52 -11.31 -5.33
C LEU A 72 -18.38 -11.66 -3.83
N GLY A 73 -19.28 -11.18 -2.97
CA GLY A 73 -19.33 -11.51 -1.55
C GLY A 73 -18.41 -10.68 -0.66
N LEU A 74 -17.86 -9.58 -1.16
CA LEU A 74 -16.96 -8.73 -0.37
C LEU A 74 -17.73 -7.89 0.66
N ASP A 75 -17.06 -7.56 1.77
CA ASP A 75 -17.60 -6.81 2.90
C ASP A 75 -17.08 -5.36 2.92
N THR A 76 -15.93 -5.14 2.32
CA THR A 76 -15.18 -3.88 2.44
C THR A 76 -14.62 -3.44 1.09
N TYR A 77 -14.45 -2.12 0.96
CA TYR A 77 -13.82 -1.49 -0.18
C TYR A 77 -12.75 -0.51 0.30
N ARG A 78 -11.49 -0.75 -0.04
CA ARG A 78 -10.39 0.14 0.29
C ARG A 78 -10.03 1.02 -0.89
N THR A 79 -9.89 2.32 -0.65
CA THR A 79 -9.41 3.32 -1.60
C THR A 79 -8.58 4.39 -0.91
N SER A 80 -8.12 5.41 -1.65
CA SER A 80 -7.48 6.59 -1.10
C SER A 80 -8.17 7.87 -1.55
N ILE A 81 -8.20 8.87 -0.68
CA ILE A 81 -8.49 10.25 -1.06
C ILE A 81 -7.24 10.81 -1.73
N GLN A 82 -7.36 11.36 -2.93
CA GLN A 82 -6.24 12.05 -3.56
C GLN A 82 -6.07 13.45 -2.93
N TRP A 83 -4.90 13.70 -2.34
CA TRP A 83 -4.56 15.01 -1.76
C TRP A 83 -4.75 16.13 -2.78
N SER A 84 -4.28 15.91 -4.01
CA SER A 84 -4.40 16.84 -5.12
C SER A 84 -5.84 17.09 -5.60
N ARG A 85 -6.82 16.27 -5.20
CA ARG A 85 -8.24 16.45 -5.50
C ARG A 85 -8.99 17.11 -4.35
N LEU A 86 -8.58 16.83 -3.10
CA LEU A 86 -9.32 17.33 -1.95
C LEU A 86 -8.99 18.78 -1.60
N LEU A 87 -7.73 19.20 -1.77
CA LEU A 87 -7.31 20.57 -1.45
C LEU A 87 -6.84 21.34 -2.70
N ASP A 88 -7.07 22.65 -2.68
CA ASP A 88 -6.46 23.58 -3.62
C ASP A 88 -4.99 23.92 -3.24
N ALA A 89 -4.30 24.75 -4.03
CA ALA A 89 -2.91 25.10 -3.80
C ALA A 89 -2.68 26.00 -2.57
N ASP A 90 -3.72 26.62 -2.05
CA ASP A 90 -3.70 27.43 -0.83
C ASP A 90 -4.05 26.59 0.42
N GLY A 91 -4.36 25.29 0.23
CA GLY A 91 -4.72 24.36 1.30
C GLY A 91 -6.19 24.42 1.70
N ASN A 92 -7.06 25.08 0.94
CA ASN A 92 -8.49 25.12 1.20
C ASN A 92 -9.17 23.88 0.61
N LEU A 93 -10.32 23.49 1.19
CA LEU A 93 -11.15 22.40 0.67
C LEU A 93 -11.60 22.70 -0.76
N ASN A 94 -11.38 21.77 -1.68
CA ASN A 94 -12.01 21.76 -2.99
C ASN A 94 -13.38 21.10 -2.86
N GLU A 95 -14.44 21.90 -2.87
CA GLU A 95 -15.82 21.47 -2.68
C GLU A 95 -16.28 20.42 -3.72
N GLU A 96 -15.80 20.53 -4.96
CA GLU A 96 -16.14 19.57 -6.01
C GLU A 96 -15.46 18.22 -5.76
N GLY A 97 -14.20 18.22 -5.32
CA GLY A 97 -13.48 17.03 -4.91
C GLY A 97 -14.09 16.38 -3.67
N ALA A 98 -14.48 17.19 -2.67
CA ALA A 98 -15.16 16.70 -1.47
C ALA A 98 -16.51 16.05 -1.81
N ALA A 99 -17.33 16.69 -2.66
CA ALA A 99 -18.61 16.16 -3.11
C ALA A 99 -18.47 14.78 -3.80
N TRP A 100 -17.41 14.59 -4.59
CA TRP A 100 -17.11 13.27 -5.18
C TRP A 100 -16.86 12.20 -4.11
N TYR A 101 -16.06 12.48 -3.10
CA TYR A 101 -15.76 11.50 -2.05
C TYR A 101 -16.98 11.21 -1.16
N HIS A 102 -17.78 12.21 -0.81
CA HIS A 102 -19.06 12.00 -0.13
C HIS A 102 -19.97 11.03 -0.91
N GLU A 103 -20.11 11.25 -2.22
CA GLU A 103 -20.90 10.38 -3.09
C GLU A 103 -20.33 8.96 -3.15
N LEU A 104 -19.01 8.81 -3.31
CA LEU A 104 -18.34 7.50 -3.33
C LEU A 104 -18.54 6.73 -2.03
N PHE A 105 -18.34 7.37 -0.87
CA PHE A 105 -18.50 6.73 0.43
C PHE A 105 -19.96 6.38 0.72
N ARG A 106 -20.89 7.24 0.34
CA ARG A 106 -22.31 6.95 0.42
C ARG A 106 -22.67 5.73 -0.43
N ALA A 107 -22.29 5.72 -1.71
CA ALA A 107 -22.56 4.62 -2.64
C ALA A 107 -21.93 3.29 -2.19
N SER A 108 -20.72 3.34 -1.60
CA SER A 108 -20.06 2.16 -1.03
C SER A 108 -20.90 1.55 0.10
N ARG A 109 -21.34 2.36 1.06
CA ARG A 109 -22.19 1.89 2.18
C ARG A 109 -23.56 1.39 1.70
N GLU A 110 -24.17 2.08 0.74
CA GLU A 110 -25.46 1.65 0.14
C GLU A 110 -25.33 0.31 -0.60
N ALA A 111 -24.17 0.04 -1.20
CA ALA A 111 -23.85 -1.26 -1.77
C ALA A 111 -23.57 -2.34 -0.70
N GLY A 112 -23.45 -1.97 0.59
CA GLY A 112 -23.12 -2.88 1.68
C GLY A 112 -21.62 -3.20 1.79
N LEU A 113 -20.78 -2.25 1.38
CA LEU A 113 -19.31 -2.29 1.50
C LEU A 113 -18.85 -1.21 2.47
N GLU A 114 -18.18 -1.57 3.57
CA GLU A 114 -17.59 -0.59 4.49
C GLU A 114 -16.33 0.04 3.84
N PRO A 115 -16.26 1.37 3.71
CA PRO A 115 -15.09 2.02 3.13
C PRO A 115 -13.91 2.05 4.08
N PHE A 116 -12.73 1.63 3.57
CA PHE A 116 -11.42 1.74 4.19
C PHE A 116 -10.63 2.82 3.45
N VAL A 117 -10.22 3.88 4.12
CA VAL A 117 -9.75 5.10 3.45
C VAL A 117 -8.31 5.43 3.82
N ASN A 118 -7.42 5.42 2.82
CA ASN A 118 -6.08 5.95 2.92
C ASN A 118 -6.07 7.45 2.62
N LEU A 119 -5.27 8.21 3.38
CA LEU A 119 -5.03 9.62 3.11
C LEU A 119 -3.96 9.83 2.03
N TYR A 120 -3.00 8.91 1.88
CA TYR A 120 -1.90 9.06 0.94
C TYR A 120 -1.56 7.75 0.25
N HIS A 121 -1.52 7.81 -1.09
CA HIS A 121 -1.13 6.66 -1.93
C HIS A 121 -0.26 7.15 -3.11
N PHE A 122 0.89 7.78 -2.77
CA PHE A 122 1.93 8.28 -3.68
C PHE A 122 1.52 9.46 -4.58
N ASP A 123 0.48 10.18 -4.24
CA ASP A 123 -0.16 11.23 -5.04
C ASP A 123 0.17 12.65 -4.57
N MET A 124 1.43 12.89 -4.16
CA MET A 124 1.87 14.23 -3.77
C MET A 124 1.53 15.26 -4.84
N PRO A 125 0.85 16.36 -4.47
CA PRO A 125 0.63 17.48 -5.38
C PRO A 125 1.96 18.08 -5.87
N THR A 126 2.07 18.32 -7.18
CA THR A 126 3.32 18.79 -7.80
C THR A 126 3.82 20.10 -7.19
N TYR A 127 2.91 21.03 -6.87
CA TYR A 127 3.30 22.30 -6.26
C TYR A 127 3.97 22.16 -4.88
N LEU A 128 3.66 21.10 -4.13
CA LEU A 128 4.33 20.78 -2.87
C LEU A 128 5.69 20.11 -3.11
N PHE A 129 5.80 19.32 -4.15
CA PHE A 129 7.09 18.78 -4.57
C PHE A 129 8.06 19.91 -4.96
N ASP A 130 7.58 20.94 -5.66
CA ASP A 130 8.36 22.13 -6.03
C ASP A 130 8.81 22.96 -4.80
N ARG A 131 8.14 22.79 -3.66
CA ARG A 131 8.53 23.34 -2.34
C ARG A 131 9.44 22.42 -1.52
N GLY A 132 9.99 21.39 -2.16
CA GLY A 132 10.93 20.44 -1.57
C GLY A 132 10.37 19.05 -1.25
N GLY A 133 9.08 18.80 -1.53
CA GLY A 133 8.47 17.48 -1.32
C GLY A 133 8.67 16.97 0.12
N TRP A 134 8.78 15.67 0.29
CA TRP A 134 9.00 15.07 1.61
C TRP A 134 10.35 15.40 2.26
N GLU A 135 11.28 16.07 1.57
CA GLU A 135 12.50 16.59 2.20
C GLU A 135 12.25 17.92 2.97
N SER A 136 11.08 18.52 2.81
CA SER A 136 10.69 19.79 3.44
C SER A 136 9.77 19.56 4.64
N ARG A 137 10.08 20.24 5.78
CA ARG A 137 9.16 20.27 6.94
C ARG A 137 7.87 21.01 6.64
N GLU A 138 7.87 21.96 5.72
CA GLU A 138 6.66 22.65 5.27
C GLU A 138 5.65 21.65 4.67
N VAL A 139 6.15 20.66 3.90
CA VAL A 139 5.29 19.61 3.32
C VAL A 139 4.78 18.65 4.38
N VAL A 140 5.57 18.35 5.42
CA VAL A 140 5.11 17.58 6.59
C VAL A 140 3.93 18.27 7.28
N GLU A 141 4.02 19.57 7.48
CA GLU A 141 2.95 20.38 8.09
C GLU A 141 1.72 20.51 7.17
N ALA A 142 1.95 20.67 5.85
CA ALA A 142 0.88 20.69 4.86
C ALA A 142 0.12 19.36 4.81
N TYR A 143 0.82 18.23 4.95
CA TYR A 143 0.17 16.91 5.06
C TYR A 143 -0.67 16.78 6.35
N ALA A 144 -0.15 17.26 7.46
CA ALA A 144 -0.91 17.25 8.72
C ALA A 144 -2.18 18.11 8.61
N HIS A 145 -2.12 19.25 7.91
CA HIS A 145 -3.29 20.06 7.62
C HIS A 145 -4.30 19.32 6.72
N TYR A 146 -3.82 18.72 5.62
CA TYR A 146 -4.65 17.90 4.73
C TYR A 146 -5.38 16.80 5.49
N ALA A 147 -4.67 16.09 6.37
CA ALA A 147 -5.24 15.02 7.18
C ALA A 147 -6.34 15.55 8.13
N ASP A 148 -6.12 16.71 8.78
CA ASP A 148 -7.12 17.35 9.65
C ASP A 148 -8.39 17.72 8.87
N VAL A 149 -8.23 18.31 7.68
CA VAL A 149 -9.38 18.62 6.80
C VAL A 149 -10.14 17.35 6.43
N ALA A 150 -9.46 16.29 6.00
CA ALA A 150 -10.12 15.04 5.63
C ALA A 150 -10.86 14.40 6.81
N PHE A 151 -10.28 14.39 8.02
CA PHE A 151 -10.95 13.85 9.22
C PHE A 151 -12.19 14.65 9.61
N ARG A 152 -12.16 15.98 9.48
CA ARG A 152 -13.31 16.81 9.79
C ARG A 152 -14.40 16.71 8.76
N GLU A 153 -14.04 16.61 7.48
CA GLU A 153 -14.98 16.54 6.37
C GLU A 153 -15.70 15.19 6.34
N PHE A 154 -14.95 14.08 6.40
CA PHE A 154 -15.51 12.73 6.22
C PHE A 154 -15.59 11.91 7.52
N GLY A 155 -15.26 12.49 8.66
CA GLY A 155 -15.09 11.74 9.92
C GLY A 155 -16.32 10.99 10.39
N GLN A 156 -17.53 11.50 10.12
CA GLN A 156 -18.77 10.81 10.45
C GLN A 156 -19.14 9.70 9.46
N GLU A 157 -18.48 9.64 8.32
CA GLU A 157 -18.77 8.68 7.27
C GLU A 157 -17.83 7.48 7.28
N ILE A 158 -16.58 7.66 7.69
CA ILE A 158 -15.51 6.68 7.58
C ILE A 158 -15.21 6.06 8.94
N LYS A 159 -15.24 4.72 8.98
CA LYS A 159 -14.88 3.95 10.16
C LYS A 159 -13.38 3.63 10.21
N TYR A 160 -12.77 3.34 9.07
CA TYR A 160 -11.41 2.83 8.98
C TYR A 160 -10.51 3.78 8.19
N TRP A 161 -9.65 4.48 8.90
CA TRP A 161 -8.70 5.45 8.38
C TRP A 161 -7.29 4.89 8.33
N PHE A 162 -6.52 5.26 7.31
CA PHE A 162 -5.10 4.95 7.21
C PHE A 162 -4.33 6.20 6.76
N THR A 163 -3.27 6.52 7.48
CA THR A 163 -2.47 7.70 7.19
C THR A 163 -1.71 7.58 5.87
N PHE A 164 -1.00 6.48 5.69
CA PHE A 164 -0.19 6.20 4.49
C PHE A 164 -0.46 4.80 3.96
N ASN A 165 -0.32 4.65 2.64
CA ASN A 165 -0.04 3.39 2.01
C ASN A 165 1.47 3.30 1.73
N GLU A 166 2.11 2.22 2.18
CA GLU A 166 3.50 1.87 1.90
C GLU A 166 4.49 3.03 2.02
N PRO A 167 4.61 3.67 3.19
CA PRO A 167 5.44 4.86 3.36
C PRO A 167 6.92 4.64 3.07
N ILE A 168 7.40 3.38 3.03
CA ILE A 168 8.78 3.03 2.64
C ILE A 168 8.99 3.06 1.13
N VAL A 169 7.95 2.79 0.32
CA VAL A 169 8.09 2.66 -1.13
C VAL A 169 8.46 3.97 -1.80
N GLU A 170 7.90 5.08 -1.36
CA GLU A 170 8.21 6.38 -1.96
C GLU A 170 9.68 6.79 -1.79
N PRO A 171 10.29 6.76 -0.58
CA PRO A 171 11.72 7.01 -0.42
C PRO A 171 12.60 6.02 -1.21
N GLU A 172 12.23 4.74 -1.27
CA GLU A 172 12.96 3.76 -2.05
C GLU A 172 12.87 4.06 -3.55
N GLN A 173 11.67 4.09 -4.11
CA GLN A 173 11.48 4.15 -5.56
C GLN A 173 11.86 5.49 -6.19
N ARG A 174 11.66 6.61 -5.47
CA ARG A 174 11.94 7.96 -5.99
C ARG A 174 13.36 8.44 -5.69
N TYR A 175 13.89 8.08 -4.51
CA TYR A 175 15.12 8.69 -3.99
C TYR A 175 16.30 7.71 -3.91
N GLN A 176 16.07 6.42 -3.71
CA GLN A 176 17.13 5.42 -3.59
C GLN A 176 17.34 4.66 -4.90
N GLU A 177 16.29 4.06 -5.46
CA GLU A 177 16.37 3.18 -6.64
C GLU A 177 16.24 3.95 -7.96
N GLY A 178 15.72 5.17 -7.93
CA GLY A 178 15.57 6.00 -9.12
C GLY A 178 14.59 5.45 -10.16
N VAL A 179 13.64 4.62 -9.75
CA VAL A 179 12.65 4.00 -10.65
C VAL A 179 11.51 4.97 -10.98
N TRP A 180 11.06 5.74 -9.96
CA TRP A 180 9.99 6.72 -10.13
C TRP A 180 10.55 8.14 -10.18
N PHE A 181 9.83 9.03 -10.86
CA PHE A 181 10.16 10.47 -10.86
C PHE A 181 10.32 10.99 -9.42
N PRO A 182 11.37 11.75 -9.08
CA PRO A 182 12.38 12.37 -9.95
C PRO A 182 13.60 11.51 -10.27
N GLN A 183 13.57 10.21 -10.05
CA GLN A 183 14.60 9.24 -10.46
C GLN A 183 15.97 9.52 -9.84
N LEU A 184 16.00 9.77 -8.54
CA LEU A 184 17.22 10.02 -7.78
C LEU A 184 17.86 8.70 -7.31
N HIS A 185 19.18 8.74 -7.10
CA HIS A 185 19.95 7.66 -6.52
C HIS A 185 20.72 8.21 -5.31
N ASP A 186 20.02 8.39 -4.18
CA ASP A 186 20.59 8.95 -2.97
C ASP A 186 19.98 8.32 -1.71
N PHE A 187 20.68 7.35 -1.14
CA PHE A 187 20.27 6.66 0.07
C PHE A 187 20.02 7.61 1.25
N SER A 188 20.87 8.62 1.42
CA SER A 188 20.77 9.57 2.55
C SER A 188 19.54 10.46 2.42
N ARG A 189 19.21 10.94 1.20
CA ARG A 189 17.98 11.67 0.94
C ARG A 189 16.75 10.77 1.13
N ALA A 190 16.79 9.52 0.68
CA ALA A 190 15.73 8.55 0.91
C ALA A 190 15.43 8.37 2.41
N ARG A 191 16.46 8.29 3.27
CA ARG A 191 16.28 8.21 4.74
C ARG A 191 15.74 9.51 5.33
N THR A 192 16.10 10.67 4.79
CA THR A 192 15.49 11.96 5.17
C THR A 192 13.99 11.97 4.86
N VAL A 193 13.61 11.52 3.67
CA VAL A 193 12.21 11.39 3.25
C VAL A 193 11.45 10.41 4.16
N GLN A 194 12.02 9.23 4.44
CA GLN A 194 11.44 8.25 5.36
C GLN A 194 11.20 8.85 6.75
N TYR A 195 12.16 9.60 7.27
CA TYR A 195 12.04 10.27 8.56
C TYR A 195 10.94 11.35 8.58
N HIS A 196 10.85 12.16 7.54
CA HIS A 196 9.81 13.18 7.43
C HIS A 196 8.42 12.59 7.25
N ILE A 197 8.27 11.49 6.51
CA ILE A 197 7.00 10.75 6.41
C ILE A 197 6.61 10.19 7.79
N SER A 198 7.58 9.74 8.60
CA SER A 198 7.30 9.29 9.98
C SER A 198 6.72 10.41 10.85
N LEU A 199 7.22 11.63 10.73
CA LEU A 199 6.67 12.79 11.42
C LEU A 199 5.28 13.18 10.89
N ALA A 200 5.11 13.16 9.57
CA ALA A 200 3.83 13.45 8.92
C ALA A 200 2.75 12.46 9.39
N HIS A 201 3.09 11.18 9.46
CA HIS A 201 2.24 10.15 10.04
C HIS A 201 1.83 10.47 11.48
N ALA A 202 2.80 10.76 12.34
CA ALA A 202 2.53 11.01 13.75
C ALA A 202 1.67 12.28 13.97
N LEU A 203 1.89 13.33 13.19
CA LEU A 203 1.04 14.52 13.21
C LEU A 203 -0.39 14.25 12.71
N ALA A 204 -0.55 13.41 11.68
CA ALA A 204 -1.87 13.01 11.21
C ALA A 204 -2.62 12.19 12.28
N VAL A 205 -1.94 11.26 12.97
CA VAL A 205 -2.54 10.51 14.08
C VAL A 205 -2.95 11.44 15.22
N ALA A 206 -2.11 12.42 15.57
CA ALA A 206 -2.45 13.43 16.59
C ALA A 206 -3.70 14.25 16.20
N ASN A 207 -3.81 14.64 14.94
CA ASN A 207 -4.97 15.37 14.42
C ASN A 207 -6.23 14.47 14.44
N TYR A 208 -6.10 13.19 14.09
CA TYR A 208 -7.20 12.24 14.20
C TYR A 208 -7.70 12.10 15.64
N ARG A 209 -6.79 11.92 16.62
CA ARG A 209 -7.17 11.80 18.04
C ARG A 209 -7.87 13.04 18.52
N ARG A 210 -7.38 14.23 18.16
CA ARG A 210 -8.05 15.50 18.48
C ARG A 210 -9.45 15.58 17.84
N ALA A 211 -9.60 15.28 16.57
CA ALA A 211 -10.89 15.28 15.88
C ALA A 211 -11.86 14.26 16.48
N TYR A 212 -11.36 13.10 16.92
CA TYR A 212 -12.13 12.09 17.64
C TYR A 212 -12.64 12.60 18.98
N ASP A 213 -11.79 13.21 19.80
CA ASP A 213 -12.14 13.78 21.11
C ASP A 213 -13.13 14.96 20.99
N GLU A 214 -13.05 15.72 19.90
CA GLU A 214 -14.00 16.79 19.57
C GLU A 214 -15.33 16.27 19.00
N GLY A 215 -15.45 14.97 18.74
CA GLY A 215 -16.64 14.36 18.13
C GLY A 215 -16.80 14.63 16.62
N ALA A 216 -15.76 15.10 15.94
CA ALA A 216 -15.77 15.27 14.48
C ALA A 216 -15.65 13.93 13.74
N VAL A 217 -15.11 12.92 14.38
CA VAL A 217 -14.99 11.56 13.87
C VAL A 217 -15.94 10.64 14.62
N ARG A 218 -16.54 9.66 13.95
CA ARG A 218 -17.49 8.71 14.55
C ARG A 218 -16.86 7.89 15.68
N ALA A 219 -17.62 7.55 16.71
CA ALA A 219 -17.12 6.95 17.94
C ALA A 219 -16.55 5.52 17.78
N ASP A 220 -16.89 4.81 16.70
CA ASP A 220 -16.38 3.46 16.39
C ASP A 220 -15.27 3.46 15.34
N ALA A 221 -14.76 4.65 14.97
CA ALA A 221 -13.69 4.75 14.00
C ALA A 221 -12.33 4.31 14.59
N LYS A 222 -11.47 3.83 13.70
CA LYS A 222 -10.09 3.42 13.98
C LYS A 222 -9.14 4.07 13.01
N ILE A 223 -7.93 4.39 13.47
CA ILE A 223 -6.84 4.85 12.62
C ILE A 223 -5.73 3.82 12.55
N GLY A 224 -5.14 3.64 11.38
CA GLY A 224 -4.05 2.74 11.08
C GLY A 224 -3.01 3.33 10.14
N MET A 225 -2.06 2.48 9.81
CA MET A 225 -1.13 2.65 8.70
C MET A 225 -1.16 1.38 7.84
N ILE A 226 -0.91 1.50 6.55
CA ILE A 226 -0.70 0.36 5.66
C ILE A 226 0.74 0.41 5.17
N ASN A 227 1.47 -0.69 5.28
CA ASN A 227 2.82 -0.79 4.73
C ASN A 227 3.05 -2.17 4.10
N CYS A 228 4.02 -2.23 3.18
CA CYS A 228 4.52 -3.49 2.66
C CYS A 228 5.49 -4.10 3.66
N PHE A 229 5.03 -5.09 4.40
CA PHE A 229 5.86 -5.84 5.33
C PHE A 229 6.36 -7.11 4.66
N THR A 230 7.61 -7.06 4.23
CA THR A 230 8.26 -8.19 3.58
C THR A 230 9.21 -8.86 4.57
N PRO A 231 8.91 -10.07 5.08
CA PRO A 231 9.89 -10.83 5.85
C PRO A 231 11.20 -10.94 5.10
N VAL A 232 12.31 -10.68 5.82
CA VAL A 232 13.65 -10.65 5.24
C VAL A 232 14.36 -11.95 5.51
N TYR A 233 14.81 -12.61 4.45
CA TYR A 233 15.53 -13.88 4.50
C TYR A 233 16.92 -13.76 3.94
N THR A 234 17.79 -14.73 4.24
CA THR A 234 19.11 -14.89 3.66
C THR A 234 19.36 -16.35 3.31
N LYS A 235 20.57 -16.67 2.90
CA LYS A 235 20.99 -18.03 2.52
C LYS A 235 20.99 -19.00 3.71
N VAL A 236 20.98 -20.28 3.40
CA VAL A 236 21.18 -21.35 4.37
C VAL A 236 22.61 -21.26 4.94
N ASN A 237 22.78 -21.40 6.26
CA ASN A 237 24.04 -21.22 6.98
C ASN A 237 24.66 -19.83 6.76
N PRO A 238 23.97 -18.76 7.17
CA PRO A 238 24.42 -17.39 6.99
C PRO A 238 25.66 -17.08 7.85
N SER A 239 26.51 -16.21 7.35
CA SER A 239 27.56 -15.57 8.15
C SER A 239 26.99 -14.49 9.07
N GLU A 240 27.78 -14.02 10.04
CA GLU A 240 27.38 -12.86 10.85
C GLU A 240 27.10 -11.62 10.01
N ALA A 241 27.85 -11.42 8.93
CA ALA A 241 27.63 -10.30 8.01
C ALA A 241 26.32 -10.44 7.20
N ASP A 242 25.89 -11.67 6.86
CA ASP A 242 24.59 -11.91 6.24
C ASP A 242 23.45 -11.62 7.21
N LEU A 243 23.59 -12.00 8.47
CA LEU A 243 22.60 -11.71 9.54
C LEU A 243 22.52 -10.20 9.82
N GLU A 244 23.64 -9.48 9.72
CA GLU A 244 23.65 -8.02 9.82
C GLU A 244 22.92 -7.36 8.64
N ALA A 245 23.09 -7.87 7.41
CA ALA A 245 22.34 -7.41 6.24
C ALA A 245 20.81 -7.62 6.44
N VAL A 246 20.40 -8.78 6.97
CA VAL A 246 18.99 -9.05 7.35
C VAL A 246 18.51 -8.06 8.40
N ARG A 247 19.29 -7.85 9.47
CA ARG A 247 18.92 -6.93 10.57
C ARG A 247 18.69 -5.51 10.05
N MET A 248 19.60 -5.01 9.22
CA MET A 248 19.52 -3.65 8.67
C MET A 248 18.36 -3.51 7.70
N THR A 249 18.19 -4.44 6.76
CA THR A 249 17.09 -4.40 5.80
C THR A 249 15.74 -4.50 6.50
N SER A 250 15.57 -5.46 7.42
CA SER A 250 14.35 -5.57 8.22
C SER A 250 14.16 -4.34 9.14
N GLY A 251 15.26 -3.78 9.64
CA GLY A 251 15.24 -2.58 10.47
C GLY A 251 14.70 -1.37 9.74
N ILE A 252 15.17 -1.12 8.53
CA ILE A 252 14.77 0.03 7.70
C ILE A 252 13.37 -0.16 7.13
N ASN A 253 13.05 -1.37 6.60
CA ASN A 253 11.84 -1.59 5.84
C ASN A 253 10.64 -1.96 6.72
N ASN A 254 10.86 -2.75 7.80
CA ASN A 254 9.80 -3.29 8.63
C ASN A 254 9.76 -2.66 10.04
N ARG A 255 10.83 -2.84 10.85
CA ARG A 255 10.85 -2.41 12.26
C ARG A 255 10.72 -0.91 12.43
N TRP A 256 11.26 -0.10 11.52
CA TRP A 256 11.08 1.34 11.52
C TRP A 256 9.61 1.74 11.66
N TRP A 257 8.77 1.12 10.87
CA TRP A 257 7.33 1.41 10.84
C TRP A 257 6.60 0.71 11.98
N LEU A 258 6.92 -0.56 12.27
CA LEU A 258 6.29 -1.31 13.36
C LEU A 258 6.55 -0.66 14.73
N ASP A 259 7.78 -0.23 15.01
CA ASP A 259 8.10 0.44 16.26
C ASP A 259 7.43 1.83 16.34
N LEU A 260 7.39 2.57 15.24
CA LEU A 260 6.67 3.85 15.18
C LEU A 260 5.18 3.69 15.51
N ILE A 261 4.49 2.78 14.85
CA ILE A 261 3.03 2.65 14.98
C ILE A 261 2.59 1.93 16.25
N THR A 262 3.48 1.23 16.96
CA THR A 262 3.15 0.49 18.19
C THR A 262 3.75 1.10 19.44
N LYS A 263 4.91 1.75 19.32
CA LYS A 263 5.66 2.30 20.47
C LYS A 263 5.84 3.82 20.39
N GLY A 264 5.60 4.44 19.23
CA GLY A 264 5.84 5.87 19.02
C GLY A 264 7.33 6.23 18.98
N GLU A 265 8.18 5.30 18.54
CA GLU A 265 9.64 5.49 18.49
C GLU A 265 10.24 4.85 17.24
N LEU A 266 11.44 5.27 16.87
CA LEU A 266 12.21 4.66 15.78
C LEU A 266 13.26 3.69 16.38
N PRO A 267 13.64 2.60 15.67
CA PRO A 267 14.56 1.59 16.19
C PRO A 267 15.97 2.17 16.39
N ALA A 268 16.42 2.29 17.67
CA ALA A 268 17.65 2.96 18.05
C ALA A 268 18.90 2.33 17.40
N ASP A 269 18.94 1.00 17.30
CA ASP A 269 20.05 0.27 16.68
C ASP A 269 20.18 0.55 15.17
N VAL A 270 19.04 0.78 14.49
CA VAL A 270 19.04 1.19 13.07
C VAL A 270 19.54 2.62 12.92
N LEU A 271 19.07 3.54 13.78
CA LEU A 271 19.51 4.93 13.78
C LEU A 271 21.02 5.05 14.03
N GLU A 272 21.55 4.27 14.97
CA GLU A 272 22.99 4.20 15.26
C GLU A 272 23.77 3.70 14.05
N SER A 273 23.37 2.58 13.44
CA SER A 273 24.02 2.04 12.24
C SER A 273 23.96 3.00 11.04
N LEU A 274 22.86 3.72 10.86
CA LEU A 274 22.75 4.75 9.81
C LEU A 274 23.72 5.91 10.07
N ALA A 275 23.84 6.36 11.32
CA ALA A 275 24.77 7.43 11.70
C ALA A 275 26.23 7.01 11.53
N GLU A 276 26.60 5.79 11.91
CA GLU A 276 27.92 5.19 11.67
C GLU A 276 28.24 5.08 10.17
N GLY A 277 27.24 4.78 9.35
CA GLY A 277 27.31 4.79 7.89
C GLY A 277 27.37 6.20 7.27
N GLY A 278 27.32 7.26 8.09
CA GLY A 278 27.40 8.65 7.65
C GLY A 278 26.08 9.30 7.25
N VAL A 279 24.95 8.61 7.43
CA VAL A 279 23.61 9.17 7.19
C VAL A 279 23.22 10.10 8.33
N LYS A 280 22.90 11.36 8.01
CA LYS A 280 22.50 12.37 8.98
C LYS A 280 21.02 12.70 8.79
N LEU A 281 20.20 12.21 9.71
CA LEU A 281 18.78 12.56 9.72
C LEU A 281 18.58 13.98 10.29
N PRO A 282 17.59 14.74 9.75
CA PRO A 282 17.37 16.14 10.13
C PRO A 282 16.55 16.29 11.42
N PHE A 283 16.97 15.65 12.50
CA PHE A 283 16.34 15.73 13.81
C PHE A 283 16.25 17.17 14.32
N ARG A 284 15.13 17.53 14.94
CA ARG A 284 14.91 18.80 15.63
C ARG A 284 14.43 18.56 17.05
N ALA A 285 14.63 19.55 17.92
CA ALA A 285 14.03 19.53 19.24
C ALA A 285 12.51 19.41 19.14
N GLY A 286 11.92 18.49 19.91
CA GLY A 286 10.48 18.21 19.89
C GLY A 286 10.04 17.08 18.95
N ASP A 287 10.87 16.64 18.01
CA ASP A 287 10.50 15.56 17.07
C ASP A 287 10.15 14.25 17.78
N GLN A 288 10.84 13.92 18.86
CA GLN A 288 10.56 12.71 19.63
C GLN A 288 9.16 12.76 20.25
N GLU A 289 8.70 13.93 20.69
CA GLU A 289 7.36 14.08 21.26
C GLU A 289 6.28 14.01 20.15
N ILE A 290 6.62 14.40 18.92
CA ILE A 290 5.75 14.19 17.75
C ILE A 290 5.66 12.70 17.45
N LEU A 291 6.78 11.98 17.33
CA LEU A 291 6.80 10.55 16.99
C LEU A 291 6.00 9.69 18.00
N LYS A 292 6.02 10.03 19.29
CA LYS A 292 5.22 9.35 20.32
C LYS A 292 3.72 9.36 20.04
N GLN A 293 3.23 10.32 19.26
CA GLN A 293 1.81 10.41 18.91
C GLN A 293 1.44 9.49 17.73
N GLY A 294 2.42 8.84 17.10
CA GLY A 294 2.22 7.99 15.92
C GLY A 294 1.63 6.60 16.21
N VAL A 295 1.23 6.30 17.44
CA VAL A 295 0.67 4.98 17.80
C VAL A 295 -0.76 4.84 17.27
N VAL A 296 -1.00 3.76 16.52
CA VAL A 296 -2.27 3.49 15.84
C VAL A 296 -3.08 2.38 16.49
N ASP A 297 -4.32 2.20 16.02
CA ASP A 297 -5.24 1.17 16.54
C ASP A 297 -5.03 -0.19 15.86
N TRP A 298 -4.57 -0.20 14.61
CA TRP A 298 -4.37 -1.41 13.84
C TRP A 298 -3.50 -1.17 12.58
N LEU A 299 -3.18 -2.26 11.85
CA LEU A 299 -2.24 -2.26 10.75
C LEU A 299 -2.80 -2.95 9.51
N GLY A 300 -2.58 -2.38 8.33
CA GLY A 300 -2.68 -3.07 7.05
C GLY A 300 -1.30 -3.58 6.59
N CYS A 301 -1.24 -4.86 6.22
CA CYS A 301 -0.05 -5.51 5.67
C CYS A 301 -0.24 -5.77 4.18
N ASN A 302 0.46 -5.03 3.32
CA ASN A 302 0.61 -5.38 1.92
C ASN A 302 1.70 -6.44 1.79
N TYR A 303 1.41 -7.53 1.08
CA TYR A 303 2.38 -8.59 0.87
C TYR A 303 2.28 -9.18 -0.54
N TYR A 304 3.39 -9.19 -1.27
CA TYR A 304 3.47 -9.77 -2.61
C TYR A 304 4.60 -10.79 -2.77
N HIS A 305 5.73 -10.53 -2.12
CA HIS A 305 6.94 -11.36 -2.19
C HIS A 305 7.82 -11.10 -0.95
N PRO A 306 8.73 -12.03 -0.61
CA PRO A 306 9.71 -11.81 0.45
C PRO A 306 10.82 -10.87 -0.03
N THR A 307 11.62 -10.39 0.91
CA THR A 307 12.91 -9.76 0.63
C THR A 307 14.03 -10.75 0.97
N ARG A 308 14.98 -10.95 0.03
CA ARG A 308 16.13 -11.82 0.26
C ARG A 308 17.42 -11.03 0.12
N VAL A 309 18.28 -11.14 1.13
CA VAL A 309 19.53 -10.37 1.20
C VAL A 309 20.71 -11.23 1.64
N GLN A 310 21.89 -10.74 1.35
CA GLN A 310 23.17 -11.25 1.84
C GLN A 310 24.09 -10.09 2.19
N ALA A 311 25.23 -10.40 2.81
CA ALA A 311 26.27 -9.40 3.10
C ALA A 311 26.66 -8.65 1.82
N PRO A 312 26.77 -7.32 1.88
CA PRO A 312 27.15 -6.53 0.72
C PRO A 312 28.62 -6.79 0.34
N ALA A 313 28.88 -6.89 -0.95
CA ALA A 313 30.26 -7.00 -1.47
C ALA A 313 31.08 -5.73 -1.16
N SER A 314 30.44 -4.61 -1.02
CA SER A 314 31.02 -3.33 -0.60
C SER A 314 30.06 -2.60 0.33
N LYS A 315 30.59 -1.91 1.35
CA LYS A 315 29.80 -1.05 2.24
C LYS A 315 29.38 0.28 1.60
N ILE A 316 29.86 0.53 0.40
CA ILE A 316 29.56 1.71 -0.39
C ILE A 316 29.10 1.23 -1.78
N ASP A 317 27.99 1.76 -2.24
CA ASP A 317 27.44 1.45 -3.56
C ASP A 317 28.20 2.12 -4.70
N GLN A 318 27.75 1.92 -5.94
CA GLN A 318 28.35 2.51 -7.15
C GLN A 318 28.27 4.05 -7.20
N TYR A 319 27.45 4.68 -6.36
CA TYR A 319 27.29 6.13 -6.25
C TYR A 319 28.08 6.71 -5.06
N GLY A 320 28.84 5.88 -4.32
CA GLY A 320 29.60 6.30 -3.14
C GLY A 320 28.76 6.46 -1.87
N LEU A 321 27.57 5.85 -1.83
CA LEU A 321 26.60 5.95 -0.74
C LEU A 321 26.60 4.69 0.14
N PRO A 322 26.15 4.78 1.40
CA PRO A 322 26.10 3.63 2.31
C PRO A 322 25.26 2.48 1.72
N HIS A 323 25.83 1.27 1.80
CA HIS A 323 25.21 0.06 1.28
C HIS A 323 25.28 -1.06 2.33
N PHE A 324 24.13 -1.55 2.76
CA PHE A 324 24.01 -2.46 3.91
C PHE A 324 23.73 -3.90 3.51
N ALA A 325 23.23 -4.16 2.31
CA ALA A 325 22.85 -5.49 1.85
C ALA A 325 22.89 -5.59 0.33
N ASP A 326 23.35 -6.71 -0.20
CA ASP A 326 23.13 -7.12 -1.59
C ASP A 326 21.91 -8.02 -1.67
N GLU A 327 21.27 -8.06 -2.83
CA GLU A 327 20.22 -9.02 -3.12
C GLU A 327 20.78 -10.46 -3.06
N TYR A 328 19.98 -11.38 -2.53
CA TYR A 328 20.25 -12.80 -2.56
C TYR A 328 19.20 -13.51 -3.40
N VAL A 329 19.62 -14.16 -4.46
CA VAL A 329 18.70 -14.99 -5.29
C VAL A 329 18.68 -16.40 -4.72
N TRP A 330 17.51 -16.81 -4.20
CA TRP A 330 17.33 -18.16 -3.70
C TRP A 330 17.19 -19.14 -4.89
N PRO A 331 18.05 -20.19 -4.96
CA PRO A 331 18.07 -21.09 -6.12
C PRO A 331 16.77 -21.88 -6.37
N ASP A 332 16.00 -22.12 -5.31
CA ASP A 332 14.74 -22.88 -5.37
C ASP A 332 13.50 -21.96 -5.41
N ALA A 333 13.68 -20.67 -5.69
CA ALA A 333 12.58 -19.70 -5.74
C ALA A 333 11.57 -20.04 -6.85
N VAL A 334 10.30 -20.03 -6.51
CA VAL A 334 9.21 -20.06 -7.50
C VAL A 334 8.91 -18.62 -7.90
N MET A 335 9.03 -18.32 -9.20
CA MET A 335 8.97 -16.95 -9.68
C MET A 335 7.67 -16.64 -10.43
N ASN A 336 7.11 -15.47 -10.16
CA ASN A 336 6.18 -14.82 -11.06
C ASN A 336 7.00 -14.10 -12.16
N GLU A 337 7.16 -14.76 -13.29
CA GLU A 337 7.97 -14.24 -14.41
C GLU A 337 7.46 -12.90 -14.96
N SER A 338 6.17 -12.61 -14.81
CA SER A 338 5.58 -11.34 -15.28
C SER A 338 6.06 -10.13 -14.48
N ARG A 339 6.44 -10.33 -13.21
CA ARG A 339 6.89 -9.28 -12.29
C ARG A 339 8.35 -9.42 -11.87
N GLY A 340 8.95 -10.60 -12.04
CA GLY A 340 10.24 -10.94 -11.45
C GLY A 340 10.18 -11.08 -9.93
N TRP A 341 9.04 -11.41 -9.36
CA TRP A 341 8.82 -11.54 -7.92
C TRP A 341 8.73 -13.01 -7.50
N GLU A 342 9.37 -13.33 -6.39
CA GLU A 342 9.24 -14.66 -5.79
C GLU A 342 7.83 -14.88 -5.25
N ILE A 343 7.25 -16.04 -5.50
CA ILE A 343 5.99 -16.49 -4.91
C ILE A 343 6.33 -17.25 -3.62
N TYR A 344 6.07 -16.64 -2.46
CA TYR A 344 6.39 -17.24 -1.16
C TYR A 344 5.26 -17.01 -0.14
N PRO A 345 4.19 -17.81 -0.21
CA PRO A 345 2.99 -17.60 0.60
C PRO A 345 3.22 -17.68 2.12
N GLN A 346 4.22 -18.48 2.55
CA GLN A 346 4.60 -18.61 3.96
C GLN A 346 5.02 -17.26 4.60
N GLY A 347 5.43 -16.27 3.81
CA GLY A 347 5.82 -14.96 4.33
C GLY A 347 4.73 -14.27 5.17
N LEU A 348 3.44 -14.47 4.84
CA LEU A 348 2.33 -13.97 5.67
C LEU A 348 2.23 -14.66 7.03
N TYR A 349 2.51 -15.96 7.09
CA TYR A 349 2.59 -16.68 8.35
C TYR A 349 3.76 -16.20 9.19
N ASP A 350 4.96 -16.09 8.59
CA ASP A 350 6.16 -15.63 9.29
C ASP A 350 6.00 -14.20 9.84
N PHE A 351 5.33 -13.31 9.09
CA PHE A 351 4.92 -11.99 9.57
C PHE A 351 3.97 -12.08 10.77
N GLY A 352 2.95 -12.95 10.70
CA GLY A 352 2.02 -13.19 11.79
C GLY A 352 2.71 -13.69 13.06
N MET A 353 3.68 -14.60 12.94
CA MET A 353 4.47 -15.11 14.06
C MET A 353 5.39 -14.03 14.65
N ASP A 354 5.97 -13.17 13.81
CA ASP A 354 6.74 -12.02 14.26
C ASP A 354 5.87 -11.04 15.05
N CYS A 355 4.64 -10.77 14.59
CA CYS A 355 3.68 -9.95 15.33
C CYS A 355 3.35 -10.53 16.71
N ILE A 356 3.05 -11.83 16.81
CA ILE A 356 2.79 -12.49 18.10
C ILE A 356 3.98 -12.30 19.07
N LYS A 357 5.19 -12.45 18.56
CA LYS A 357 6.40 -12.39 19.38
C LYS A 357 6.77 -10.98 19.81
N ASN A 358 6.74 -10.02 18.91
CA ASN A 358 7.34 -8.69 19.10
C ASN A 358 6.31 -7.57 19.27
N TYR A 359 5.04 -7.79 18.82
CA TYR A 359 3.94 -6.82 18.83
C TYR A 359 2.61 -7.48 19.18
N PRO A 360 2.50 -8.14 20.38
CA PRO A 360 1.39 -9.06 20.70
C PRO A 360 0.01 -8.40 20.75
N ASP A 361 -0.06 -7.08 20.92
CA ASP A 361 -1.32 -6.34 20.96
C ASP A 361 -1.78 -5.84 19.60
N LEU A 362 -0.92 -5.91 18.56
CA LEU A 362 -1.20 -5.40 17.24
C LEU A 362 -2.26 -6.26 16.52
N GLU A 363 -3.42 -5.67 16.23
CA GLU A 363 -4.37 -6.22 15.27
C GLU A 363 -3.98 -5.79 13.85
N TRP A 364 -4.10 -6.72 12.90
CA TRP A 364 -3.74 -6.44 11.50
C TRP A 364 -4.65 -7.16 10.51
N PHE A 365 -4.56 -6.80 9.25
CA PHE A 365 -5.19 -7.50 8.13
C PHE A 365 -4.27 -7.47 6.92
N VAL A 366 -4.44 -8.41 6.00
CA VAL A 366 -3.78 -8.35 4.69
C VAL A 366 -4.49 -7.27 3.89
N SER A 367 -3.84 -6.14 3.69
CA SER A 367 -4.44 -4.98 3.02
C SER A 367 -4.22 -4.96 1.52
N GLU A 368 -3.25 -5.74 1.02
CA GLU A 368 -3.07 -6.06 -0.39
C GLU A 368 -2.33 -7.40 -0.53
N ASN A 369 -2.87 -8.27 -1.38
CA ASN A 369 -2.17 -9.43 -1.91
C ASN A 369 -2.77 -9.82 -3.25
N GLY A 370 -1.95 -10.24 -4.21
CA GLY A 370 -2.39 -10.64 -5.53
C GLY A 370 -1.24 -10.91 -6.49
N ILE A 371 -1.56 -11.49 -7.63
CA ILE A 371 -0.59 -11.81 -8.68
C ILE A 371 -0.87 -11.03 -9.96
N GLY A 372 0.13 -10.29 -10.43
CA GLY A 372 0.05 -9.52 -11.67
C GLY A 372 0.62 -10.31 -12.85
N ILE A 373 -0.16 -10.52 -13.88
CA ILE A 373 0.22 -11.32 -15.06
C ILE A 373 0.22 -10.46 -16.32
N MET A 374 1.30 -10.56 -17.08
CA MET A 374 1.46 -9.92 -18.38
C MET A 374 0.75 -10.73 -19.48
N ASP A 375 0.17 -10.03 -20.46
CA ASP A 375 -0.46 -10.65 -21.63
C ASP A 375 -1.58 -11.65 -21.29
N GLU A 376 -2.28 -11.42 -20.19
CA GLU A 376 -3.31 -12.31 -19.66
C GLU A 376 -4.43 -12.63 -20.66
N TYR A 377 -4.66 -11.74 -21.63
CA TYR A 377 -5.60 -11.93 -22.73
C TYR A 377 -5.32 -13.17 -23.60
N LYS A 378 -4.09 -13.69 -23.58
CA LYS A 378 -3.69 -14.92 -24.28
C LYS A 378 -4.33 -16.19 -23.68
N ASN A 379 -4.80 -16.09 -22.45
CA ASN A 379 -5.43 -17.19 -21.72
C ASN A 379 -6.96 -17.23 -21.87
N ARG A 380 -7.52 -16.55 -22.89
CA ARG A 380 -8.97 -16.60 -23.16
C ARG A 380 -9.38 -17.93 -23.75
N ASP A 381 -10.53 -18.43 -23.29
CA ASP A 381 -11.24 -19.55 -23.94
C ASP A 381 -12.01 -19.09 -25.19
N ALA A 382 -12.76 -20.01 -25.76
CA ALA A 382 -13.57 -19.76 -26.97
C ALA A 382 -14.71 -18.78 -26.74
N GLU A 383 -15.21 -18.67 -25.50
CA GLU A 383 -16.26 -17.75 -25.06
C GLU A 383 -15.70 -16.36 -24.69
N GLY A 384 -14.38 -16.20 -24.68
CA GLY A 384 -13.69 -14.95 -24.42
C GLY A 384 -13.37 -14.70 -22.93
N THR A 385 -13.59 -15.70 -22.05
CA THR A 385 -13.29 -15.60 -20.61
C THR A 385 -11.83 -15.94 -20.33
N ILE A 386 -11.13 -15.08 -19.57
CA ILE A 386 -9.76 -15.34 -19.13
C ILE A 386 -9.73 -16.49 -18.14
N GLN A 387 -8.94 -17.54 -18.48
CA GLN A 387 -8.73 -18.74 -17.67
C GLN A 387 -7.52 -18.50 -16.75
N ASP A 388 -7.76 -18.04 -15.53
CA ASP A 388 -6.74 -17.56 -14.59
C ASP A 388 -6.63 -18.40 -13.32
N ASP A 389 -6.57 -19.75 -13.48
CA ASP A 389 -6.41 -20.71 -12.38
C ASP A 389 -5.16 -20.41 -11.51
N TYR A 390 -4.09 -19.88 -12.12
CA TYR A 390 -2.89 -19.42 -11.40
C TYR A 390 -3.19 -18.35 -10.35
N ARG A 391 -4.24 -17.52 -10.53
CA ARG A 391 -4.68 -16.52 -9.56
C ARG A 391 -5.32 -17.18 -8.37
N VAL A 392 -6.17 -18.18 -8.62
CA VAL A 392 -6.78 -19.02 -7.57
C VAL A 392 -5.68 -19.70 -6.76
N ASP A 393 -4.73 -20.38 -7.43
CA ASP A 393 -3.64 -21.09 -6.77
C ASP A 393 -2.76 -20.16 -5.92
N PHE A 394 -2.46 -18.95 -6.41
CA PHE A 394 -1.68 -17.97 -5.67
C PHE A 394 -2.42 -17.51 -4.40
N VAL A 395 -3.65 -17.05 -4.53
CA VAL A 395 -4.41 -16.51 -3.39
C VAL A 395 -4.77 -17.60 -2.39
N ARG A 396 -5.15 -18.80 -2.86
CA ARG A 396 -5.45 -19.95 -2.03
C ARG A 396 -4.27 -20.30 -1.11
N GLN A 397 -3.07 -20.41 -1.67
CA GLN A 397 -1.86 -20.69 -0.87
C GLN A 397 -1.58 -19.62 0.18
N HIS A 398 -1.78 -18.35 -0.14
CA HIS A 398 -1.60 -17.25 0.83
C HIS A 398 -2.64 -17.32 1.96
N LEU A 399 -3.92 -17.55 1.62
CA LEU A 399 -4.99 -17.72 2.61
C LEU A 399 -4.79 -18.95 3.52
N GLU A 400 -4.25 -20.05 2.98
CA GLU A 400 -3.89 -21.24 3.79
C GLU A 400 -2.86 -20.89 4.88
N TRP A 401 -1.84 -20.10 4.54
CA TRP A 401 -0.84 -19.67 5.52
C TRP A 401 -1.38 -18.61 6.50
N VAL A 402 -2.26 -17.73 6.07
CA VAL A 402 -2.99 -16.82 6.98
C VAL A 402 -3.86 -17.60 7.96
N ALA A 403 -4.60 -18.61 7.49
CA ALA A 403 -5.42 -19.46 8.36
C ALA A 403 -4.58 -20.20 9.41
N LYS A 404 -3.40 -20.71 9.02
CA LYS A 404 -2.44 -21.32 9.96
C LYS A 404 -1.96 -20.31 11.01
N ALA A 405 -1.57 -19.10 10.58
CA ALA A 405 -1.14 -18.05 11.51
C ALA A 405 -2.24 -17.69 12.52
N ILE A 406 -3.48 -17.56 12.06
CA ILE A 406 -4.65 -17.30 12.94
C ILE A 406 -4.85 -18.44 13.94
N ALA A 407 -4.76 -19.70 13.48
CA ALA A 407 -4.89 -20.88 14.35
C ALA A 407 -3.81 -20.91 15.46
N GLU A 408 -2.66 -20.30 15.24
CA GLU A 408 -1.57 -20.16 16.22
C GLU A 408 -1.63 -18.84 17.03
N GLY A 409 -2.67 -18.03 16.84
CA GLY A 409 -2.97 -16.85 17.66
C GLY A 409 -2.65 -15.50 17.00
N ALA A 410 -2.29 -15.46 15.72
CA ALA A 410 -2.12 -14.20 15.01
C ALA A 410 -3.45 -13.43 14.91
N LYS A 411 -3.41 -12.14 15.19
CA LYS A 411 -4.60 -11.27 15.22
C LYS A 411 -4.91 -10.71 13.80
N CYS A 412 -4.90 -11.57 12.77
CA CYS A 412 -5.27 -11.21 11.42
C CYS A 412 -6.78 -11.20 11.26
N ARG A 413 -7.37 -10.05 10.86
CA ARG A 413 -8.82 -9.82 10.85
C ARG A 413 -9.46 -9.90 9.48
N GLY A 414 -8.69 -9.88 8.41
CA GLY A 414 -9.26 -9.86 7.07
C GLY A 414 -8.22 -9.89 5.96
N TYR A 415 -8.74 -9.87 4.74
CA TYR A 415 -7.91 -9.97 3.55
C TYR A 415 -8.50 -9.14 2.40
N HIS A 416 -7.73 -8.19 1.90
CA HIS A 416 -8.05 -7.42 0.71
C HIS A 416 -7.25 -7.92 -0.49
N TYR A 417 -7.94 -8.14 -1.59
CA TYR A 417 -7.34 -8.55 -2.85
C TYR A 417 -6.81 -7.32 -3.60
N TRP A 418 -5.55 -7.38 -4.03
CA TRP A 418 -5.00 -6.44 -5.00
C TRP A 418 -4.85 -7.13 -6.36
N ALA A 419 -5.77 -6.85 -7.25
CA ALA A 419 -6.97 -6.04 -7.13
C ALA A 419 -8.20 -6.91 -7.47
N VAL A 420 -9.38 -6.46 -7.13
CA VAL A 420 -10.59 -7.13 -7.62
C VAL A 420 -10.86 -6.76 -9.08
N ILE A 421 -10.62 -5.51 -9.45
CA ILE A 421 -10.78 -5.00 -10.82
C ILE A 421 -9.40 -4.57 -11.32
N ASP A 422 -9.04 -4.94 -12.56
CA ASP A 422 -7.79 -4.51 -13.19
C ASP A 422 -7.64 -2.99 -13.12
N ASN A 423 -6.47 -2.50 -12.71
CA ASN A 423 -6.17 -1.08 -12.59
C ASN A 423 -4.85 -0.69 -13.27
N TRP A 424 -4.61 0.60 -13.35
CA TRP A 424 -3.34 1.16 -13.77
C TRP A 424 -2.28 0.91 -12.68
N SER A 425 -1.10 0.40 -13.08
CA SER A 425 -0.05 -0.07 -12.15
C SER A 425 1.24 0.74 -12.31
N TRP A 426 1.19 2.04 -12.01
CA TRP A 426 2.32 2.96 -12.05
C TRP A 426 3.02 2.95 -13.42
N ALA A 427 4.37 2.97 -13.48
CA ALA A 427 5.11 2.89 -14.74
C ALA A 427 4.80 1.64 -15.58
N ASN A 428 4.31 0.56 -14.96
CA ASN A 428 3.84 -0.63 -15.67
C ASN A 428 2.47 -0.43 -16.36
N ALA A 429 1.77 0.67 -16.07
CA ALA A 429 0.43 0.94 -16.60
C ALA A 429 -0.47 -0.30 -16.53
N PHE A 430 -0.94 -0.83 -17.65
CA PHE A 430 -1.75 -2.05 -17.70
C PHE A 430 -0.97 -3.28 -18.18
N LYS A 431 0.36 -3.29 -18.05
CA LYS A 431 1.20 -4.43 -18.42
C LYS A 431 0.84 -5.68 -17.60
N ASN A 432 0.71 -5.51 -16.30
CA ASN A 432 0.42 -6.59 -15.37
C ASN A 432 -1.02 -6.45 -14.86
N ARG A 433 -1.81 -7.50 -15.06
CA ARG A 433 -3.23 -7.55 -14.68
C ARG A 433 -3.39 -8.31 -13.37
N TYR A 434 -4.02 -7.69 -12.39
CA TYR A 434 -4.20 -8.23 -11.04
C TYR A 434 -5.64 -8.63 -10.73
N GLY A 435 -6.60 -8.13 -11.52
CA GLY A 435 -8.02 -8.23 -11.22
C GLY A 435 -8.60 -9.63 -11.38
N PHE A 436 -9.65 -9.91 -10.62
CA PHE A 436 -10.63 -10.97 -10.86
C PHE A 436 -11.68 -10.52 -11.91
N VAL A 437 -11.73 -9.22 -12.12
CA VAL A 437 -12.53 -8.57 -13.16
C VAL A 437 -11.59 -7.89 -14.14
N GLU A 438 -11.68 -8.28 -15.39
CA GLU A 438 -10.96 -7.66 -16.49
C GLU A 438 -11.50 -6.27 -16.79
N VAL A 439 -10.61 -5.35 -17.16
CA VAL A 439 -10.94 -4.06 -17.76
C VAL A 439 -10.49 -4.07 -19.22
N ASP A 440 -11.44 -4.01 -20.14
CA ASP A 440 -11.16 -3.93 -21.58
C ASP A 440 -10.92 -2.48 -22.00
N LEU A 441 -9.65 -2.11 -22.13
CA LEU A 441 -9.24 -0.75 -22.51
C LEU A 441 -9.67 -0.33 -23.90
N MET A 442 -9.96 -1.28 -24.78
CA MET A 442 -10.33 -1.03 -26.19
C MET A 442 -11.84 -0.98 -26.40
N ASP A 443 -12.64 -1.42 -25.42
CA ASP A 443 -14.09 -1.45 -25.45
C ASP A 443 -14.69 -0.60 -24.31
N GLY A 444 -14.28 0.68 -24.22
CA GLY A 444 -14.83 1.65 -23.26
C GLY A 444 -14.68 1.23 -21.80
N TYR A 445 -13.55 0.62 -21.44
CA TYR A 445 -13.28 0.12 -20.09
C TYR A 445 -14.34 -0.88 -19.57
N LYS A 446 -14.90 -1.70 -20.44
CA LYS A 446 -15.90 -2.70 -20.10
C LYS A 446 -15.35 -3.70 -19.08
N ARG A 447 -16.19 -4.04 -18.07
CA ARG A 447 -15.87 -5.05 -17.06
C ARG A 447 -16.29 -6.43 -17.53
N ARG A 448 -15.43 -7.43 -17.34
CA ARG A 448 -15.73 -8.86 -17.58
C ARG A 448 -15.16 -9.69 -16.44
N LEU A 449 -16.00 -10.58 -15.87
CA LEU A 449 -15.52 -11.51 -14.86
C LEU A 449 -14.52 -12.50 -15.48
N LYS A 450 -13.40 -12.73 -14.80
CA LYS A 450 -12.47 -13.82 -15.11
C LYS A 450 -12.93 -15.10 -14.44
N LYS A 451 -12.39 -16.25 -14.80
CA LYS A 451 -12.74 -17.55 -14.21
C LYS A 451 -12.58 -17.57 -12.69
N SER A 452 -11.52 -16.98 -12.18
CA SER A 452 -11.22 -16.91 -10.75
C SER A 452 -12.28 -16.20 -9.90
N ALA A 453 -13.11 -15.33 -10.50
CA ALA A 453 -14.15 -14.60 -9.78
C ALA A 453 -15.18 -15.52 -9.09
N ALA A 454 -15.47 -16.69 -9.65
CA ALA A 454 -16.36 -17.68 -9.05
C ALA A 454 -15.78 -18.28 -7.76
N TRP A 455 -14.50 -18.59 -7.76
CA TRP A 455 -13.78 -19.10 -6.58
C TRP A 455 -13.68 -17.99 -5.51
N LEU A 456 -13.34 -16.75 -5.88
CA LEU A 456 -13.33 -15.62 -4.95
C LEU A 456 -14.67 -15.50 -4.23
N LYS A 457 -15.78 -15.53 -4.98
CA LYS A 457 -17.13 -15.45 -4.41
C LYS A 457 -17.39 -16.59 -3.43
N GLN A 458 -17.00 -17.81 -3.77
CA GLN A 458 -17.18 -18.96 -2.89
C GLN A 458 -16.42 -18.76 -1.58
N VAL A 459 -15.13 -18.40 -1.62
CA VAL A 459 -14.31 -18.21 -0.41
C VAL A 459 -14.85 -17.05 0.43
N ALA A 460 -15.16 -15.91 -0.18
CA ALA A 460 -15.69 -14.74 0.54
C ALA A 460 -17.05 -15.01 1.20
N THR A 461 -17.86 -15.93 0.64
CA THR A 461 -19.19 -16.25 1.17
C THR A 461 -19.14 -17.35 2.23
N THR A 462 -18.26 -18.35 2.06
CA THR A 462 -18.24 -19.53 2.93
C THR A 462 -17.16 -19.49 3.99
N HIS A 463 -16.17 -18.63 3.84
CA HIS A 463 -14.94 -18.57 4.65
C HIS A 463 -14.14 -19.89 4.63
N VAL A 464 -14.39 -20.73 3.63
CA VAL A 464 -13.68 -22.00 3.42
C VAL A 464 -12.69 -21.85 2.27
N VAL A 465 -11.43 -22.12 2.55
CA VAL A 465 -10.35 -22.16 1.57
C VAL A 465 -10.10 -23.63 1.20
N ASP A 466 -10.33 -23.98 -0.06
CA ASP A 466 -10.27 -25.36 -0.60
C ASP A 466 -9.39 -25.46 -1.87
#